data_85a93a4eb59d40a72bcc48dc2a0eff41
#
_entry.id   85a93a4eb59d40a72bcc48dc2a0eff41
#
_cell.length_a   1.000
_cell.length_b   1.000
_cell.length_c   1.000
_cell.angle_alpha   90.00
_cell.angle_beta   90.00
_cell.angle_gamma   90.00
#
_symmetry.space_group_name_H-M   'P 1'
#
loop_
_entity.id
_entity.type
_entity.pdbx_description
1 polymer ?
#
loop_
_entity_poly.entity_id
_entity_poly.type
_entity_poly.pdbx_seq_one_letter_code
_entity_poly.pdbx_strand_id
1 'polypeptide(L)'
;MKIKNHPPVMKSLVLIFAVIGIVLFAENTHAEPYKSFLKKAIELDKDGFFEDAIDYWEKSRIGSPANIKLFSGLKISGTYSKLGNLNRALEVSRALTKSHPQQYESWFTYANASGALKNYTQAISAFKMSIELKPKEGLGKVGLAFALFGDEKPDLAIEHLKDAMKVFKANKNISWYRDCRLAIRQIKDFARFPPQFSHLWLATNLQRIQDTFENSVLDFESLLKSP
;
A
#
# COMPACT_ATOMS: atom_id res chain seq x y z
N MET A 1 -34.66 -77.81 -11.12
CA MET A 1 -33.71 -76.81 -11.73
C MET A 1 -33.73 -75.57 -10.84
N LYS A 2 -32.70 -75.33 -9.97
CA LYS A 2 -32.72 -74.25 -8.96
C LYS A 2 -31.95 -73.09 -9.55
N ILE A 3 -32.61 -71.94 -9.72
CA ILE A 3 -31.99 -70.67 -10.10
C ILE A 3 -31.40 -70.04 -8.84
N LYS A 4 -30.06 -69.86 -8.83
CA LYS A 4 -29.35 -69.17 -7.76
C LYS A 4 -29.48 -67.66 -7.95
N ASN A 5 -30.10 -66.99 -6.97
CA ASN A 5 -30.07 -65.52 -6.88
C ASN A 5 -28.69 -65.05 -6.46
N HIS A 6 -28.05 -64.18 -7.23
CA HIS A 6 -26.87 -63.45 -6.84
C HIS A 6 -27.24 -62.16 -6.06
N PRO A 7 -26.46 -61.78 -5.03
CA PRO A 7 -26.83 -60.65 -4.18
C PRO A 7 -26.47 -59.30 -4.85
N PRO A 8 -27.13 -58.19 -4.39
CA PRO A 8 -27.06 -56.86 -5.05
C PRO A 8 -25.86 -56.04 -4.56
N VAL A 9 -24.64 -56.58 -4.63
CA VAL A 9 -23.42 -55.85 -4.17
C VAL A 9 -22.93 -54.82 -5.17
N MET A 10 -23.29 -54.99 -6.44
CA MET A 10 -22.75 -54.11 -7.53
C MET A 10 -23.43 -52.75 -7.63
N LYS A 11 -24.65 -52.57 -7.10
CA LYS A 11 -25.34 -51.27 -7.18
C LYS A 11 -24.88 -50.27 -6.12
N SER A 12 -24.38 -50.74 -4.97
CA SER A 12 -23.87 -49.87 -3.89
C SER A 12 -22.50 -49.27 -4.23
N LEU A 13 -21.66 -49.99 -4.97
CA LEU A 13 -20.32 -49.49 -5.34
C LEU A 13 -20.37 -48.34 -6.32
N VAL A 14 -21.31 -48.37 -7.28
CA VAL A 14 -21.45 -47.29 -8.29
C VAL A 14 -21.99 -46.01 -7.65
N LEU A 15 -22.84 -46.08 -6.65
CA LEU A 15 -23.35 -44.92 -5.92
C LEU A 15 -22.29 -44.25 -5.05
N ILE A 16 -21.39 -45.03 -4.44
CA ILE A 16 -20.28 -44.50 -3.62
C ILE A 16 -19.28 -43.74 -4.50
N PHE A 17 -18.92 -44.25 -5.68
CA PHE A 17 -18.04 -43.53 -6.61
C PHE A 17 -18.66 -42.25 -7.19
N ALA A 18 -19.99 -42.25 -7.42
CA ALA A 18 -20.70 -41.05 -7.89
C ALA A 18 -20.73 -39.94 -6.82
N VAL A 19 -20.93 -40.31 -5.53
CA VAL A 19 -20.93 -39.35 -4.40
C VAL A 19 -19.51 -38.82 -4.13
N ILE A 20 -18.49 -39.67 -4.15
CA ILE A 20 -17.09 -39.24 -3.99
C ILE A 20 -16.63 -38.38 -5.19
N GLY A 21 -17.04 -38.69 -6.42
CA GLY A 21 -16.77 -37.88 -7.61
C GLY A 21 -17.41 -36.49 -7.52
N ILE A 22 -18.63 -36.37 -7.01
CA ILE A 22 -19.33 -35.10 -6.83
C ILE A 22 -18.66 -34.26 -5.72
N VAL A 23 -18.22 -34.89 -4.62
CA VAL A 23 -17.50 -34.17 -3.55
C VAL A 23 -16.13 -33.68 -4.00
N LEU A 24 -15.38 -34.46 -4.81
CA LEU A 24 -14.08 -34.06 -5.35
C LEU A 24 -14.17 -33.02 -6.48
N PHE A 25 -15.31 -32.92 -7.18
CA PHE A 25 -15.55 -31.88 -8.18
C PHE A 25 -16.11 -30.58 -7.56
N ALA A 26 -16.66 -30.63 -6.35
CA ALA A 26 -17.18 -29.43 -5.65
C ALA A 26 -16.07 -28.58 -5.01
N GLU A 27 -14.86 -29.10 -4.85
CA GLU A 27 -13.74 -28.34 -4.22
C GLU A 27 -12.98 -27.41 -5.17
N ASN A 28 -13.29 -27.37 -6.47
CA ASN A 28 -12.45 -26.63 -7.44
C ASN A 28 -13.15 -25.48 -8.20
N THR A 29 -14.30 -24.98 -7.74
CA THR A 29 -15.01 -23.88 -8.45
C THR A 29 -15.40 -22.69 -7.59
N HIS A 30 -14.88 -22.54 -6.39
CA HIS A 30 -14.96 -21.24 -5.72
C HIS A 30 -13.79 -20.38 -6.16
N ALA A 31 -13.93 -19.77 -7.34
CA ALA A 31 -13.14 -18.59 -7.67
C ALA A 31 -13.30 -17.62 -6.48
N GLU A 32 -12.22 -17.38 -5.75
CA GLU A 32 -12.25 -16.54 -4.55
C GLU A 32 -12.77 -15.16 -4.95
N PRO A 33 -13.96 -14.74 -4.50
CA PRO A 33 -14.66 -13.55 -5.02
C PRO A 33 -13.80 -12.29 -4.93
N TYR A 34 -12.91 -12.22 -3.94
CA TYR A 34 -12.02 -11.08 -3.77
C TYR A 34 -11.04 -10.89 -4.94
N LYS A 35 -10.62 -11.97 -5.64
CA LYS A 35 -9.69 -11.87 -6.78
C LYS A 35 -10.30 -11.12 -7.96
N SER A 36 -11.58 -11.35 -8.25
CA SER A 36 -12.29 -10.63 -9.30
C SER A 36 -12.47 -9.15 -8.95
N PHE A 37 -12.81 -8.84 -7.71
CA PHE A 37 -12.93 -7.47 -7.22
C PHE A 37 -11.58 -6.75 -7.24
N LEU A 38 -10.50 -7.43 -6.81
CA LEU A 38 -9.14 -6.91 -6.85
C LEU A 38 -8.71 -6.54 -8.27
N LYS A 39 -8.94 -7.43 -9.24
CA LYS A 39 -8.64 -7.17 -10.66
C LYS A 39 -9.41 -5.95 -11.17
N LYS A 40 -10.71 -5.87 -10.88
CA LYS A 40 -11.54 -4.73 -11.30
C LYS A 40 -11.12 -3.42 -10.66
N ALA A 41 -10.76 -3.44 -9.38
CA ALA A 41 -10.25 -2.27 -8.69
C ALA A 41 -8.97 -1.71 -9.33
N ILE A 42 -8.05 -2.60 -9.75
CA ILE A 42 -6.81 -2.22 -10.42
C ILE A 42 -7.07 -1.60 -11.80
N GLU A 43 -7.98 -2.18 -12.58
CA GLU A 43 -8.38 -1.63 -13.87
C GLU A 43 -8.93 -0.21 -13.70
N LEU A 44 -9.88 -0.03 -12.77
CA LEU A 44 -10.50 1.27 -12.51
C LEU A 44 -9.49 2.32 -11.99
N ASP A 45 -8.60 1.94 -11.05
CA ASP A 45 -7.55 2.84 -10.53
C ASP A 45 -6.58 3.27 -11.65
N LYS A 46 -6.21 2.34 -12.54
CA LYS A 46 -5.35 2.61 -13.70
C LYS A 46 -6.01 3.53 -14.71
N ASP A 47 -7.31 3.37 -14.94
CA ASP A 47 -8.09 4.16 -15.89
C ASP A 47 -8.56 5.51 -15.30
N GLY A 48 -8.28 5.76 -14.01
CA GLY A 48 -8.60 7.02 -13.33
C GLY A 48 -10.03 7.11 -12.78
N PHE A 49 -10.78 6.01 -12.76
CA PHE A 49 -12.11 5.93 -12.15
C PHE A 49 -11.99 5.70 -10.64
N PHE A 50 -11.48 6.70 -9.93
CA PHE A 50 -11.03 6.58 -8.55
C PHE A 50 -12.15 6.28 -7.56
N GLU A 51 -13.32 6.91 -7.70
CA GLU A 51 -14.49 6.67 -6.84
C GLU A 51 -14.96 5.22 -6.97
N ASP A 52 -15.10 4.72 -8.18
CA ASP A 52 -15.50 3.33 -8.44
C ASP A 52 -14.42 2.35 -7.96
N ALA A 53 -13.14 2.70 -8.13
CA ALA A 53 -12.03 1.88 -7.68
C ALA A 53 -12.08 1.64 -6.17
N ILE A 54 -12.42 2.64 -5.35
CA ILE A 54 -12.54 2.52 -3.90
C ILE A 54 -13.53 1.41 -3.53
N ASP A 55 -14.69 1.38 -4.17
CA ASP A 55 -15.74 0.40 -3.92
C ASP A 55 -15.25 -1.04 -4.17
N TYR A 56 -14.52 -1.24 -5.28
CA TYR A 56 -13.94 -2.54 -5.61
C TYR A 56 -12.74 -2.89 -4.73
N TRP A 57 -11.93 -1.93 -4.29
CA TRP A 57 -10.89 -2.14 -3.28
C TRP A 57 -11.49 -2.61 -1.96
N GLU A 58 -12.59 -2.00 -1.48
CA GLU A 58 -13.27 -2.44 -0.24
C GLU A 58 -13.85 -3.85 -0.40
N LYS A 59 -14.52 -4.17 -1.50
CA LYS A 59 -15.01 -5.52 -1.80
C LYS A 59 -13.89 -6.55 -1.82
N SER A 60 -12.72 -6.20 -2.34
CA SER A 60 -11.56 -7.09 -2.41
C SER A 60 -10.97 -7.46 -1.04
N ARG A 61 -11.28 -6.71 0.02
CA ARG A 61 -10.83 -7.00 1.38
C ARG A 61 -11.65 -8.10 2.07
N ILE A 62 -12.89 -8.34 1.59
CA ILE A 62 -13.83 -9.29 2.21
C ILE A 62 -13.37 -10.72 1.90
N GLY A 63 -13.10 -11.50 2.96
CA GLY A 63 -12.66 -12.91 2.82
C GLY A 63 -11.25 -13.08 2.25
N SER A 64 -10.49 -12.00 2.01
CA SER A 64 -9.15 -12.08 1.44
C SER A 64 -8.07 -12.31 2.51
N PRO A 65 -6.86 -12.80 2.11
CA PRO A 65 -5.69 -12.91 2.96
C PRO A 65 -5.21 -11.55 3.50
N ALA A 66 -4.39 -11.58 4.56
CA ALA A 66 -3.93 -10.37 5.25
C ALA A 66 -3.11 -9.42 4.34
N ASN A 67 -2.28 -9.97 3.46
CA ASN A 67 -1.51 -9.21 2.47
C ASN A 67 -2.41 -8.45 1.48
N ILE A 68 -3.50 -9.07 1.02
CA ILE A 68 -4.48 -8.43 0.14
C ILE A 68 -5.27 -7.35 0.89
N LYS A 69 -5.67 -7.61 2.15
CA LYS A 69 -6.32 -6.60 3.00
C LYS A 69 -5.44 -5.38 3.20
N LEU A 70 -4.16 -5.59 3.45
CA LEU A 70 -3.18 -4.51 3.57
C LEU A 70 -3.07 -3.74 2.25
N PHE A 71 -2.79 -4.44 1.14
CA PHE A 71 -2.63 -3.82 -0.18
C PHE A 71 -3.84 -2.97 -0.58
N SER A 72 -5.04 -3.56 -0.51
CA SER A 72 -6.27 -2.84 -0.84
C SER A 72 -6.47 -1.62 0.06
N GLY A 73 -6.18 -1.73 1.35
CA GLY A 73 -6.24 -0.61 2.27
C GLY A 73 -5.25 0.51 1.95
N LEU A 74 -4.03 0.18 1.54
CA LEU A 74 -3.02 1.15 1.08
C LEU A 74 -3.51 1.88 -0.17
N LYS A 75 -4.09 1.13 -1.12
CA LYS A 75 -4.66 1.69 -2.36
C LYS A 75 -5.85 2.61 -2.07
N ILE A 76 -6.76 2.22 -1.17
CA ILE A 76 -7.88 3.07 -0.74
C ILE A 76 -7.38 4.40 -0.17
N SER A 77 -6.39 4.36 0.73
CA SER A 77 -5.82 5.59 1.31
C SER A 77 -5.19 6.47 0.24
N GLY A 78 -4.40 5.90 -0.67
CA GLY A 78 -3.79 6.63 -1.78
C GLY A 78 -4.82 7.24 -2.73
N THR A 79 -5.86 6.49 -3.07
CA THR A 79 -6.95 6.95 -3.93
C THR A 79 -7.73 8.09 -3.30
N TYR A 80 -8.04 8.04 -1.99
CA TYR A 80 -8.62 9.18 -1.28
C TYR A 80 -7.71 10.41 -1.31
N SER A 81 -6.38 10.23 -1.23
CA SER A 81 -5.42 11.34 -1.36
C SER A 81 -5.47 11.98 -2.75
N LYS A 82 -5.54 11.18 -3.81
CA LYS A 82 -5.69 11.65 -5.21
C LYS A 82 -6.98 12.43 -5.42
N LEU A 83 -8.07 12.01 -4.78
CA LEU A 83 -9.37 12.71 -4.79
C LEU A 83 -9.40 13.96 -3.89
N GLY A 84 -8.31 14.28 -3.18
CA GLY A 84 -8.27 15.40 -2.23
C GLY A 84 -9.01 15.15 -0.91
N ASN A 85 -9.55 13.94 -0.70
CA ASN A 85 -10.25 13.59 0.54
C ASN A 85 -9.25 13.12 1.62
N LEU A 86 -8.41 14.08 2.05
CA LEU A 86 -7.26 13.81 2.94
C LEU A 86 -7.68 13.28 4.31
N ASN A 87 -8.85 13.65 4.82
CA ASN A 87 -9.35 13.14 6.10
C ASN A 87 -9.67 11.64 6.02
N ARG A 88 -10.29 11.19 4.94
CA ARG A 88 -10.54 9.75 4.72
C ARG A 88 -9.25 8.98 4.49
N ALA A 89 -8.31 9.55 3.74
CA ALA A 89 -6.98 8.96 3.57
C ALA A 89 -6.27 8.75 4.92
N LEU A 90 -6.32 9.75 5.80
CA LEU A 90 -5.74 9.67 7.15
C LEU A 90 -6.45 8.61 8.01
N GLU A 91 -7.78 8.55 7.98
CA GLU A 91 -8.58 7.57 8.74
C GLU A 91 -8.21 6.14 8.35
N VAL A 92 -8.22 5.85 7.04
CA VAL A 92 -7.90 4.53 6.49
C VAL A 92 -6.46 4.14 6.83
N SER A 93 -5.48 5.02 6.59
CA SER A 93 -4.08 4.73 6.86
C SER A 93 -3.80 4.53 8.36
N ARG A 94 -4.47 5.28 9.25
CA ARG A 94 -4.40 5.07 10.70
C ARG A 94 -4.94 3.69 11.09
N ALA A 95 -6.02 3.21 10.48
CA ALA A 95 -6.53 1.88 10.73
C ALA A 95 -5.52 0.80 10.29
N LEU A 96 -4.78 1.03 9.20
CA LEU A 96 -3.72 0.12 8.73
C LEU A 96 -2.57 0.01 9.74
N THR A 97 -2.14 1.10 10.38
CA THR A 97 -1.08 1.01 11.40
C THR A 97 -1.49 0.18 12.63
N LYS A 98 -2.79 0.15 12.96
CA LYS A 98 -3.32 -0.66 14.05
C LYS A 98 -3.42 -2.14 13.66
N SER A 99 -3.86 -2.45 12.45
CA SER A 99 -4.06 -3.83 11.98
C SER A 99 -2.76 -4.48 11.48
N HIS A 100 -1.80 -3.68 11.00
CA HIS A 100 -0.52 -4.13 10.43
C HIS A 100 0.65 -3.30 10.99
N PRO A 101 0.90 -3.32 12.33
CA PRO A 101 1.87 -2.44 12.99
C PRO A 101 3.33 -2.74 12.60
N GLN A 102 3.63 -3.95 12.12
CA GLN A 102 4.97 -4.38 11.71
C GLN A 102 5.23 -4.17 10.21
N GLN A 103 4.32 -3.51 9.49
CA GLN A 103 4.48 -3.26 8.07
C GLN A 103 4.92 -1.82 7.82
N TYR A 104 6.05 -1.66 7.13
CA TYR A 104 6.60 -0.37 6.70
C TYR A 104 5.54 0.45 5.95
N GLU A 105 4.82 -0.21 5.05
CA GLU A 105 3.85 0.38 4.14
C GLU A 105 2.72 1.08 4.91
N SER A 106 2.27 0.50 6.02
CA SER A 106 1.23 1.09 6.87
C SER A 106 1.67 2.43 7.48
N TRP A 107 2.85 2.45 8.06
CA TRP A 107 3.40 3.66 8.70
C TRP A 107 3.77 4.73 7.68
N PHE A 108 4.34 4.33 6.53
CA PHE A 108 4.67 5.24 5.46
C PHE A 108 3.43 5.95 4.91
N THR A 109 2.36 5.21 4.62
CA THR A 109 1.10 5.77 4.11
C THR A 109 0.43 6.67 5.15
N TYR A 110 0.42 6.28 6.43
CA TYR A 110 -0.10 7.12 7.51
C TYR A 110 0.73 8.41 7.68
N ALA A 111 2.04 8.33 7.55
CA ALA A 111 2.91 9.51 7.60
C ALA A 111 2.63 10.49 6.46
N ASN A 112 2.46 9.98 5.23
CA ASN A 112 2.13 10.82 4.08
C ASN A 112 0.76 11.49 4.22
N ALA A 113 -0.27 10.74 4.61
CA ALA A 113 -1.61 11.29 4.84
C ALA A 113 -1.61 12.37 5.94
N SER A 114 -0.83 12.14 7.03
CA SER A 114 -0.63 13.14 8.08
C SER A 114 0.07 14.40 7.56
N GLY A 115 1.12 14.23 6.76
CA GLY A 115 1.87 15.34 6.16
C GLY A 115 1.03 16.16 5.18
N ALA A 116 0.19 15.52 4.37
CA ALA A 116 -0.73 16.18 3.46
C ALA A 116 -1.74 17.07 4.19
N LEU A 117 -2.17 16.67 5.38
CA LEU A 117 -3.03 17.45 6.28
C LEU A 117 -2.24 18.47 7.14
N LYS A 118 -0.93 18.62 6.92
CA LYS A 118 -0.03 19.48 7.71
C LYS A 118 0.09 19.07 9.20
N ASN A 119 -0.30 17.84 9.54
CA ASN A 119 -0.11 17.27 10.86
C ASN A 119 1.35 16.77 11.00
N TYR A 120 2.31 17.70 10.92
CA TYR A 120 3.73 17.36 10.77
C TYR A 120 4.31 16.59 11.95
N THR A 121 3.89 16.88 13.17
CA THR A 121 4.32 16.12 14.36
C THR A 121 3.95 14.62 14.25
N GLN A 122 2.74 14.32 13.78
CA GLN A 122 2.29 12.95 13.57
C GLN A 122 3.04 12.30 12.38
N ALA A 123 3.23 13.06 11.30
CA ALA A 123 3.98 12.60 10.12
C ALA A 123 5.42 12.23 10.49
N ILE A 124 6.12 13.07 11.28
CA ILE A 124 7.48 12.83 11.76
C ILE A 124 7.55 11.52 12.55
N SER A 125 6.64 11.33 13.52
CA SER A 125 6.59 10.09 14.31
C SER A 125 6.36 8.86 13.43
N ALA A 126 5.43 8.93 12.50
CA ALA A 126 5.09 7.80 11.63
C ALA A 126 6.20 7.49 10.61
N PHE A 127 6.87 8.51 10.04
CA PHE A 127 8.05 8.27 9.20
C PHE A 127 9.21 7.64 9.97
N LYS A 128 9.46 8.03 11.23
CA LYS A 128 10.47 7.38 12.08
C LYS A 128 10.16 5.89 12.24
N MET A 129 8.91 5.53 12.56
CA MET A 129 8.48 4.14 12.64
C MET A 129 8.70 3.39 11.31
N SER A 130 8.39 3.99 10.18
CA SER A 130 8.64 3.37 8.88
C SER A 130 10.14 3.14 8.64
N ILE A 131 11.00 4.09 9.00
CA ILE A 131 12.45 3.97 8.86
C ILE A 131 13.03 2.86 9.76
N GLU A 132 12.51 2.71 10.97
CA GLU A 132 12.90 1.62 11.89
C GLU A 132 12.58 0.25 11.28
N LEU A 133 11.41 0.10 10.64
CA LEU A 133 10.98 -1.15 9.99
C LEU A 133 11.78 -1.46 8.72
N LYS A 134 12.13 -0.43 7.90
CA LYS A 134 12.94 -0.59 6.68
C LYS A 134 14.04 0.49 6.60
N PRO A 135 15.15 0.36 7.35
CA PRO A 135 16.19 1.40 7.41
C PRO A 135 16.96 1.61 6.10
N LYS A 136 16.91 0.63 5.19
CA LYS A 136 17.52 0.71 3.85
C LYS A 136 16.58 1.26 2.79
N GLU A 137 15.36 1.69 3.18
CA GLU A 137 14.40 2.33 2.29
C GLU A 137 14.58 3.87 2.34
N GLY A 138 14.87 4.46 1.18
CA GLY A 138 15.20 5.89 1.12
C GLY A 138 13.98 6.80 1.22
N LEU A 139 12.81 6.37 0.72
CA LEU A 139 11.61 7.21 0.65
C LEU A 139 11.12 7.65 2.04
N GLY A 140 11.16 6.76 3.03
CA GLY A 140 10.80 7.13 4.41
C GLY A 140 11.66 8.26 4.98
N LYS A 141 12.98 8.27 4.64
CA LYS A 141 13.90 9.34 5.05
C LYS A 141 13.60 10.67 4.33
N VAL A 142 13.20 10.62 3.06
CA VAL A 142 12.76 11.80 2.30
C VAL A 142 11.46 12.35 2.88
N GLY A 143 10.49 11.49 3.17
CA GLY A 143 9.24 11.90 3.80
C GLY A 143 9.44 12.53 5.18
N LEU A 144 10.32 11.94 6.01
CA LEU A 144 10.72 12.52 7.29
C LEU A 144 11.33 13.93 7.12
N ALA A 145 12.20 14.10 6.13
CA ALA A 145 12.80 15.40 5.85
C ALA A 145 11.75 16.44 5.44
N PHE A 146 10.79 16.08 4.59
CA PHE A 146 9.73 17.00 4.20
C PHE A 146 8.80 17.32 5.37
N ALA A 147 8.48 16.36 6.22
CA ALA A 147 7.69 16.61 7.42
C ALA A 147 8.43 17.54 8.42
N LEU A 148 9.73 17.34 8.59
CA LEU A 148 10.57 18.22 9.42
C LEU A 148 10.65 19.64 8.85
N PHE A 149 10.75 19.78 7.53
CA PHE A 149 10.72 21.10 6.90
C PHE A 149 9.37 21.78 7.08
N GLY A 150 8.26 21.04 6.96
CA GLY A 150 6.92 21.54 7.25
C GLY A 150 6.73 21.95 8.73
N ASP A 151 7.46 21.31 9.65
CA ASP A 151 7.52 21.60 11.09
C ASP A 151 8.59 22.68 11.43
N GLU A 152 8.99 23.46 10.44
CA GLU A 152 9.93 24.60 10.56
C GLU A 152 11.33 24.21 11.07
N LYS A 153 11.80 22.99 10.75
CA LYS A 153 13.10 22.44 11.13
C LYS A 153 13.99 22.16 9.89
N PRO A 154 14.37 23.21 9.11
CA PRO A 154 15.04 23.04 7.83
C PRO A 154 16.41 22.35 7.94
N ASP A 155 17.17 22.61 8.99
CA ASP A 155 18.50 22.00 9.17
C ASP A 155 18.41 20.49 9.37
N LEU A 156 17.45 20.02 10.20
CA LEU A 156 17.18 18.59 10.37
C LEU A 156 16.65 17.95 9.07
N ALA A 157 15.81 18.66 8.33
CA ALA A 157 15.33 18.19 7.05
C ALA A 157 16.50 17.96 6.08
N ILE A 158 17.45 18.87 6.01
CA ILE A 158 18.66 18.76 5.16
C ILE A 158 19.52 17.57 5.59
N GLU A 159 19.67 17.33 6.91
CA GLU A 159 20.40 16.17 7.43
C GLU A 159 19.77 14.84 6.96
N HIS A 160 18.46 14.68 7.14
CA HIS A 160 17.75 13.48 6.71
C HIS A 160 17.75 13.29 5.19
N LEU A 161 17.73 14.36 4.39
CA LEU A 161 17.93 14.25 2.93
C LEU A 161 19.34 13.76 2.56
N LYS A 162 20.38 14.19 3.29
CA LYS A 162 21.73 13.67 3.09
C LYS A 162 21.82 12.18 3.41
N ASP A 163 21.10 11.72 4.45
CA ASP A 163 21.04 10.29 4.79
C ASP A 163 20.25 9.49 3.75
N ALA A 164 19.13 10.03 3.23
CA ALA A 164 18.43 9.43 2.10
C ALA A 164 19.35 9.31 0.86
N MET A 165 20.16 10.33 0.55
CA MET A 165 21.13 10.28 -0.55
C MET A 165 22.13 9.13 -0.40
N LYS A 166 22.62 8.84 0.82
CA LYS A 166 23.53 7.71 1.06
C LYS A 166 22.83 6.38 0.69
N VAL A 167 21.58 6.22 1.09
CA VAL A 167 20.77 5.04 0.76
C VAL A 167 20.56 4.92 -0.75
N PHE A 168 20.11 5.97 -1.42
CA PHE A 168 19.88 5.95 -2.86
C PHE A 168 21.15 5.73 -3.68
N LYS A 169 22.28 6.25 -3.21
CA LYS A 169 23.58 5.97 -3.84
C LYS A 169 23.95 4.49 -3.72
N ALA A 170 23.77 3.89 -2.54
CA ALA A 170 24.03 2.48 -2.30
C ALA A 170 23.12 1.57 -3.15
N ASN A 171 21.85 1.96 -3.31
CA ASN A 171 20.86 1.24 -4.11
C ASN A 171 20.91 1.58 -5.61
N LYS A 172 21.88 2.40 -6.06
CA LYS A 172 22.04 2.87 -7.46
C LYS A 172 20.80 3.61 -8.00
N ASN A 173 19.98 4.17 -7.13
CA ASN A 173 18.83 5.00 -7.51
C ASN A 173 19.28 6.44 -7.74
N ILE A 174 19.82 6.69 -8.94
CA ILE A 174 20.42 7.99 -9.32
C ILE A 174 19.35 9.08 -9.39
N SER A 175 18.11 8.74 -9.77
CA SER A 175 17.01 9.71 -9.84
C SER A 175 16.75 10.31 -8.47
N TRP A 176 16.42 9.51 -7.47
CA TRP A 176 16.15 9.98 -6.11
C TRP A 176 17.38 10.60 -5.43
N TYR A 177 18.59 10.13 -5.75
CA TYR A 177 19.81 10.80 -5.30
C TYR A 177 19.90 12.25 -5.79
N ARG A 178 19.59 12.50 -7.07
CA ARG A 178 19.59 13.87 -7.68
C ARG A 178 18.46 14.70 -7.09
N ASP A 179 17.29 14.12 -6.90
CA ASP A 179 16.12 14.78 -6.34
C ASP A 179 16.35 15.24 -4.90
N CYS A 180 17.00 14.44 -4.07
CA CYS A 180 17.41 14.87 -2.73
C CYS A 180 18.39 16.06 -2.76
N ARG A 181 19.34 16.08 -3.70
CA ARG A 181 20.24 17.22 -3.87
C ARG A 181 19.49 18.50 -4.23
N LEU A 182 18.49 18.37 -5.12
CA LEU A 182 17.65 19.49 -5.52
C LEU A 182 16.80 19.97 -4.34
N ALA A 183 16.17 19.05 -3.61
CA ALA A 183 15.37 19.37 -2.44
C ALA A 183 16.18 20.08 -1.35
N ILE A 184 17.43 19.67 -1.08
CA ILE A 184 18.34 20.37 -0.15
C ILE A 184 18.54 21.83 -0.56
N ARG A 185 18.77 22.09 -1.85
CA ARG A 185 18.94 23.45 -2.37
C ARG A 185 17.65 24.26 -2.18
N GLN A 186 16.53 23.71 -2.57
CA GLN A 186 15.21 24.35 -2.46
C GLN A 186 14.85 24.67 -1.01
N ILE A 187 15.09 23.75 -0.06
CA ILE A 187 14.86 23.98 1.38
C ILE A 187 15.71 25.15 1.87
N LYS A 188 16.97 25.25 1.49
CA LYS A 188 17.84 26.38 1.85
C LYS A 188 17.34 27.72 1.31
N ASP A 189 16.77 27.71 0.11
CA ASP A 189 16.20 28.91 -0.50
C ASP A 189 14.89 29.30 0.20
N PHE A 190 13.98 28.34 0.43
CA PHE A 190 12.69 28.58 1.11
C PHE A 190 12.83 28.95 2.58
N ALA A 191 13.83 28.45 3.29
CA ALA A 191 14.06 28.78 4.69
C ALA A 191 14.36 30.29 4.95
N ARG A 192 14.58 31.06 3.87
CA ARG A 192 14.78 32.52 3.91
C ARG A 192 13.46 33.31 3.85
N PHE A 193 12.33 32.63 3.58
CA PHE A 193 11.03 33.23 3.40
C PHE A 193 10.03 32.69 4.41
N PRO A 194 8.92 33.40 4.64
CA PRO A 194 7.84 32.89 5.48
C PRO A 194 7.33 31.51 4.99
N PRO A 195 6.95 30.60 5.92
CA PRO A 195 6.61 29.18 5.62
C PRO A 195 5.56 29.00 4.51
N GLN A 196 4.60 29.94 4.39
CA GLN A 196 3.54 29.88 3.39
C GLN A 196 4.05 29.82 1.95
N PHE A 197 5.23 30.36 1.66
CA PHE A 197 5.83 30.32 0.31
C PHE A 197 6.28 28.91 -0.12
N SER A 198 6.48 28.03 0.84
CA SER A 198 6.90 26.65 0.59
C SER A 198 5.74 25.64 0.59
N HIS A 199 4.53 26.03 0.98
CA HIS A 199 3.42 25.09 1.18
C HIS A 199 3.07 24.29 -0.07
N LEU A 200 2.97 24.94 -1.23
CA LEU A 200 2.66 24.25 -2.49
C LEU A 200 3.79 23.29 -2.90
N TRP A 201 5.04 23.74 -2.78
CA TRP A 201 6.22 22.92 -3.05
C TRP A 201 6.23 21.68 -2.15
N LEU A 202 5.95 21.85 -0.84
CA LEU A 202 5.92 20.76 0.12
C LEU A 202 4.81 19.75 -0.19
N ALA A 203 3.60 20.23 -0.46
CA ALA A 203 2.46 19.39 -0.83
C ALA A 203 2.75 18.57 -2.10
N THR A 204 3.30 19.20 -3.13
CA THR A 204 3.70 18.53 -4.38
C THR A 204 4.75 17.45 -4.14
N ASN A 205 5.75 17.70 -3.28
CA ASN A 205 6.79 16.72 -2.99
C ASN A 205 6.29 15.57 -2.11
N LEU A 206 5.40 15.82 -1.17
CA LEU A 206 4.72 14.75 -0.40
C LEU A 206 3.87 13.86 -1.31
N GLN A 207 3.12 14.45 -2.25
CA GLN A 207 2.38 13.67 -3.24
C GLN A 207 3.33 12.84 -4.12
N ARG A 208 4.43 13.40 -4.57
CA ARG A 208 5.42 12.71 -5.40
C ARG A 208 6.04 11.49 -4.69
N ILE A 209 6.34 11.57 -3.40
CA ILE A 209 6.84 10.38 -2.67
C ILE A 209 5.74 9.32 -2.51
N GLN A 210 4.48 9.72 -2.36
CA GLN A 210 3.35 8.80 -2.35
C GLN A 210 3.19 8.08 -3.69
N ASP A 211 3.21 8.81 -4.80
CA ASP A 211 3.11 8.24 -6.14
C ASP A 211 4.27 7.28 -6.43
N THR A 212 5.50 7.65 -6.02
CA THR A 212 6.66 6.77 -6.16
C THR A 212 6.50 5.51 -5.32
N PHE A 213 6.02 5.63 -4.09
CA PHE A 213 5.75 4.49 -3.22
C PHE A 213 4.71 3.55 -3.85
N GLU A 214 3.60 4.06 -4.33
CA GLU A 214 2.56 3.26 -4.98
C GLU A 214 3.05 2.52 -6.23
N ASN A 215 3.92 3.17 -7.02
CA ASN A 215 4.41 2.61 -8.28
C ASN A 215 5.61 1.66 -8.12
N SER A 216 6.39 1.78 -7.04
CA SER A 216 7.65 1.05 -6.89
C SER A 216 7.66 0.02 -5.77
N VAL A 217 6.82 0.19 -4.75
CA VAL A 217 6.80 -0.66 -3.56
C VAL A 217 5.60 -1.60 -3.56
N LEU A 218 4.50 -1.18 -4.18
CA LEU A 218 3.29 -1.99 -4.28
C LEU A 218 3.32 -2.86 -5.55
N ASP A 219 4.21 -3.86 -5.56
CA ASP A 219 4.26 -4.84 -6.65
C ASP A 219 3.07 -5.81 -6.56
N PHE A 220 2.07 -5.53 -7.39
CA PHE A 220 0.84 -6.31 -7.47
C PHE A 220 1.08 -7.76 -7.94
N GLU A 221 2.01 -7.98 -8.87
CA GLU A 221 2.24 -9.32 -9.40
C GLU A 221 2.85 -10.26 -8.34
N SER A 222 3.69 -9.72 -7.44
CA SER A 222 4.24 -10.51 -6.36
C SER A 222 3.19 -10.90 -5.32
N LEU A 223 2.20 -10.03 -5.10
CA LEU A 223 1.10 -10.27 -4.15
C LEU A 223 0.11 -11.34 -4.63
N LEU A 224 -0.12 -11.41 -5.94
CA LEU A 224 -0.98 -12.47 -6.53
C LEU A 224 -0.31 -13.84 -6.53
N LYS A 225 1.02 -13.90 -6.47
CA LYS A 225 1.80 -15.15 -6.47
C LYS A 225 2.07 -15.69 -5.07
N SER A 226 1.76 -14.90 -4.02
CA SER A 226 1.86 -15.36 -2.63
C SER A 226 0.75 -16.35 -2.35
N PRO A 227 1.07 -17.54 -1.80
CA PRO A 227 0.11 -18.59 -1.50
C PRO A 227 -0.89 -18.16 -0.41
#